data_86bbdf691683bd4136bcbab3590eaa75
#
_entry.id   86bbdf691683bd4136bcbab3590eaa75
#
_cell.length_a   1.000
_cell.length_b   1.000
_cell.length_c   1.000
_cell.angle_alpha   90.00
_cell.angle_beta   90.00
_cell.angle_gamma   90.00
#
_symmetry.space_group_name_H-M   'P 1'
#
loop_
_entity.id
_entity.type
_entity.pdbx_description
1 polymer ?
#
loop_
_entity_poly.entity_id
_entity_poly.type
_entity_poly.pdbx_seq_one_letter_code
_entity_poly.pdbx_strand_id
1 'polypeptide(L)'
;MRSGSADLRPRLARHVRLTFDRARDRHVLLTPEQVTVLNGTGAAILGLCDGRRTVTEIVTELRERYESVDEAEVRLFLAQLAARRCVEAGDG
;
A
#
# COMPACT_ATOMS: atom_id res chain seq x y z
N MET A 1 13.85 14.74 -16.49
CA MET A 1 13.49 14.28 -16.15
C MET A 1 13.17 13.67 -15.42
N ARG A 2 13.24 13.47 -15.00
CA ARG A 2 12.77 12.90 -14.56
C ARG A 2 12.22 12.63 -13.57
N SER A 3 12.27 12.98 -13.24
CA SER A 3 11.16 12.88 -12.33
C SER A 3 10.50 11.52 -12.32
N GLY A 4 10.97 10.66 -13.15
CA GLY A 4 10.43 9.32 -13.22
C GLY A 4 10.50 8.61 -11.89
N SER A 5 11.52 8.90 -11.09
CA SER A 5 11.69 8.24 -9.80
C SER A 5 10.59 8.62 -8.82
N ALA A 6 9.95 9.77 -9.01
CA ALA A 6 8.86 10.17 -8.12
C ALA A 6 7.56 9.44 -8.42
N ASP A 7 7.49 8.77 -9.54
CA ASP A 7 6.26 8.15 -10.00
C ASP A 7 6.31 6.64 -9.91
N LEU A 8 6.85 6.14 -8.80
CA LEU A 8 6.85 4.71 -8.57
C LEU A 8 5.43 4.19 -8.50
N ARG A 9 5.23 2.99 -9.01
CA ARG A 9 3.93 2.32 -9.03
C ARG A 9 3.99 1.09 -8.14
N PRO A 10 3.65 1.25 -6.86
CA PRO A 10 3.80 0.14 -5.91
C PRO A 10 2.81 -0.99 -6.18
N ARG A 11 3.27 -2.20 -5.86
CA ARG A 11 2.41 -3.37 -5.90
C ARG A 11 2.82 -4.30 -4.77
N LEU A 12 1.92 -5.18 -4.39
CA LEU A 12 2.24 -6.18 -3.38
C LEU A 12 3.21 -7.21 -3.96
N ALA A 13 4.17 -7.63 -3.14
CA ALA A 13 5.09 -8.67 -3.53
C ALA A 13 4.31 -9.99 -3.71
N ARG A 14 4.87 -10.91 -4.49
CA ARG A 14 4.21 -12.16 -4.83
C ARG A 14 3.79 -13.00 -3.64
N HIS A 15 4.62 -13.01 -2.62
CA HIS A 15 4.40 -13.86 -1.45
C HIS A 15 3.50 -13.22 -0.41
N VAL A 16 2.92 -12.07 -0.73
CA VAL A 16 2.13 -11.27 0.20
C VAL A 16 0.68 -11.27 -0.24
N ARG A 17 -0.23 -11.44 0.72
CA ARG A 17 -1.65 -11.38 0.45
C ARG A 17 -2.34 -10.39 1.35
N LEU A 18 -3.20 -9.61 0.76
CA LEU A 18 -4.09 -8.72 1.50
C LEU A 18 -5.45 -9.43 1.57
N THR A 19 -5.94 -9.67 2.76
CA THR A 19 -7.21 -10.34 2.93
C THR A 19 -7.92 -9.82 4.16
N PHE A 20 -9.21 -10.14 4.27
CA PHE A 20 -9.99 -9.77 5.43
C PHE A 20 -10.08 -10.97 6.36
N ASP A 21 -9.71 -10.78 7.61
CA ASP A 21 -9.76 -11.82 8.63
C ASP A 21 -11.06 -11.68 9.40
N ARG A 22 -11.99 -12.60 9.20
CA ARG A 22 -13.30 -12.53 9.83
C ARG A 22 -13.24 -12.70 11.34
N ALA A 23 -12.32 -13.51 11.81
CA ALA A 23 -12.21 -13.74 13.25
C ALA A 23 -11.79 -12.47 13.97
N ARG A 24 -10.91 -11.67 13.33
CA ARG A 24 -10.47 -10.41 13.90
C ARG A 24 -11.32 -9.23 13.48
N ASP A 25 -12.17 -9.43 12.47
CA ASP A 25 -12.94 -8.35 11.87
C ASP A 25 -12.02 -7.23 11.37
N ARG A 26 -10.93 -7.60 10.76
CA ARG A 26 -9.91 -6.69 10.30
C ARG A 26 -9.27 -7.16 9.02
N HIS A 27 -8.79 -6.22 8.24
CA HIS A 27 -7.90 -6.58 7.14
C HIS A 27 -6.54 -6.94 7.67
N VAL A 28 -5.89 -7.91 7.04
CA VAL A 28 -4.56 -8.34 7.42
C VAL A 28 -3.70 -8.49 6.19
N LEU A 29 -2.41 -8.32 6.40
CA LEU A 29 -1.39 -8.58 5.39
C LEU A 29 -0.70 -9.88 5.79
N LEU A 30 -0.78 -10.87 4.92
CA LEU A 30 -0.23 -12.19 5.19
C LEU A 30 1.08 -12.37 4.45
N THR A 31 2.10 -12.78 5.18
CA THR A 31 3.36 -13.23 4.59
C THR A 31 3.62 -14.62 5.13
N PRO A 32 4.61 -15.36 4.56
CA PRO A 32 4.90 -16.69 5.10
C PRO A 32 5.24 -16.70 6.58
N GLU A 33 5.81 -15.61 7.09
CA GLU A 33 6.29 -15.59 8.47
C GLU A 33 5.33 -14.97 9.46
N GLN A 34 4.41 -14.13 9.00
CA GLN A 34 3.60 -13.41 9.98
C GLN A 34 2.32 -12.84 9.39
N VAL A 35 1.45 -12.44 10.30
CA VAL A 35 0.20 -11.76 10.00
C VAL A 35 0.32 -10.35 10.55
N THR A 36 0.08 -9.36 9.71
CA THR A 36 0.08 -7.97 10.14
C THR A 36 -1.33 -7.42 10.07
N VAL A 37 -1.86 -6.99 11.21
CA VAL A 37 -3.20 -6.40 11.27
C VAL A 37 -3.12 -4.97 10.76
N LEU A 38 -4.07 -4.61 9.91
CA LEU A 38 -4.10 -3.29 9.27
C LEU A 38 -5.29 -2.49 9.76
N ASN A 39 -5.11 -1.18 9.85
CA ASN A 39 -6.26 -0.31 10.04
C ASN A 39 -6.93 -0.08 8.68
N GLY A 40 -8.09 0.59 8.68
CA GLY A 40 -8.85 0.78 7.46
C GLY A 40 -8.08 1.54 6.40
N THR A 41 -7.33 2.57 6.82
CA THR A 41 -6.56 3.37 5.87
C THR A 41 -5.43 2.55 5.25
N GLY A 42 -4.72 1.77 6.08
CA GLY A 42 -3.65 0.92 5.55
C GLY A 42 -4.18 -0.10 4.55
N ALA A 43 -5.32 -0.71 4.86
CA ALA A 43 -5.93 -1.66 3.94
C ALA A 43 -6.32 -0.98 2.63
N ALA A 44 -6.86 0.25 2.71
CA ALA A 44 -7.25 0.98 1.51
C ALA A 44 -6.04 1.32 0.65
N ILE A 45 -4.94 1.74 1.28
CA ILE A 45 -3.71 2.02 0.55
C ILE A 45 -3.24 0.78 -0.20
N LEU A 46 -3.17 -0.34 0.49
CA LEU A 46 -2.65 -1.56 -0.11
C LEU A 46 -3.59 -2.11 -1.18
N GLY A 47 -4.89 -1.89 -1.03
CA GLY A 47 -5.84 -2.29 -2.05
C GLY A 47 -5.66 -1.55 -3.36
N LEU A 48 -5.03 -0.38 -3.34
CA LEU A 48 -4.76 0.41 -4.53
C LEU A 48 -3.36 0.15 -5.11
N CYS A 49 -2.55 -0.68 -4.44
CA CYS A 49 -1.20 -0.98 -4.88
C CYS A 49 -1.24 -2.11 -5.91
N ASP A 50 -1.58 -1.77 -7.13
CA ASP A 50 -1.75 -2.75 -8.20
C ASP A 50 -0.62 -2.73 -9.23
N GLY A 51 0.41 -1.93 -9.00
CA GLY A 51 1.51 -1.80 -9.93
C GLY A 51 1.21 -0.86 -11.09
N ARG A 52 0.02 -0.26 -11.12
CA ARG A 52 -0.39 0.63 -12.20
C ARG A 52 -0.55 2.06 -11.75
N ARG A 53 -0.90 2.26 -10.50
CA ARG A 53 -1.10 3.60 -9.94
C ARG A 53 0.18 4.09 -9.31
N THR A 54 0.52 5.34 -9.59
CA THR A 54 1.60 6.01 -8.86
C THR A 54 1.14 6.29 -7.43
N VAL A 55 2.09 6.59 -6.55
CA VAL A 55 1.73 6.98 -5.18
C VAL A 55 0.85 8.22 -5.19
N THR A 56 1.15 9.18 -6.05
CA THR A 56 0.32 10.37 -6.18
C THR A 56 -1.11 10.02 -6.55
N GLU A 57 -1.29 9.08 -7.48
CA GLU A 57 -2.62 8.66 -7.87
C GLU A 57 -3.34 7.93 -6.74
N ILE A 58 -2.60 7.13 -5.97
CA ILE A 58 -3.18 6.46 -4.81
C ILE A 58 -3.67 7.48 -3.80
N VAL A 59 -2.87 8.49 -3.52
CA VAL A 59 -3.26 9.54 -2.59
C VAL A 59 -4.50 10.27 -3.09
N THR A 60 -4.55 10.58 -4.38
CA THR A 60 -5.71 11.24 -4.97
C THR A 60 -6.98 10.40 -4.78
N GLU A 61 -6.89 9.10 -5.03
CA GLU A 61 -8.03 8.21 -4.83
C GLU A 61 -8.46 8.14 -3.37
N LEU A 62 -7.48 8.09 -2.46
CA LEU A 62 -7.80 8.05 -1.04
C LEU A 62 -8.51 9.32 -0.58
N ARG A 63 -8.12 10.46 -1.13
CA ARG A 63 -8.74 11.73 -0.74
C ARG A 63 -10.19 11.85 -1.19
N GLU A 64 -10.62 11.00 -2.11
CA GLU A 64 -12.02 10.93 -2.47
C GLU A 64 -12.86 10.19 -1.45
N ARG A 65 -12.22 9.39 -0.60
CA ARG A 65 -12.92 8.57 0.40
C ARG A 65 -12.70 9.04 1.82
N TYR A 66 -11.58 9.69 2.09
CA TYR A 66 -11.18 10.08 3.44
C TYR A 66 -10.83 11.55 3.45
N GLU A 67 -11.20 12.23 4.52
CA GLU A 67 -11.02 13.68 4.59
C GLU A 67 -9.59 14.11 4.83
N SER A 68 -8.85 13.33 5.57
CA SER A 68 -7.51 13.72 5.96
C SER A 68 -6.51 12.67 5.51
N VAL A 69 -5.94 12.87 4.34
CA VAL A 69 -4.91 11.98 3.84
C VAL A 69 -3.64 12.78 3.66
N ASP A 70 -2.62 12.40 4.40
CA ASP A 70 -1.32 13.04 4.33
C ASP A 70 -0.42 12.21 3.42
N GLU A 71 -0.02 12.79 2.30
CA GLU A 71 0.79 12.06 1.34
C GLU A 71 2.10 11.58 1.95
N ALA A 72 2.71 12.39 2.83
CA ALA A 72 3.96 11.98 3.46
C ALA A 72 3.77 10.72 4.30
N GLU A 73 2.63 10.61 4.99
CA GLU A 73 2.35 9.41 5.78
C GLU A 73 2.11 8.20 4.90
N VAL A 74 1.43 8.39 3.77
CA VAL A 74 1.23 7.29 2.83
C VAL A 74 2.57 6.79 2.31
N ARG A 75 3.45 7.73 1.93
CA ARG A 75 4.77 7.36 1.42
C ARG A 75 5.61 6.66 2.49
N LEU A 76 5.54 7.12 3.74
CA LEU A 76 6.26 6.47 4.83
C LEU A 76 5.75 5.04 5.06
N PHE A 77 4.43 4.88 5.08
CA PHE A 77 3.82 3.56 5.24
C PHE A 77 4.30 2.60 4.14
N LEU A 78 4.28 3.05 2.89
CA LEU A 78 4.72 2.21 1.79
C LEU A 78 6.21 1.94 1.86
N ALA A 79 7.02 2.93 2.27
CA ALA A 79 8.46 2.72 2.41
C ALA A 79 8.77 1.68 3.48
N GLN A 80 8.03 1.69 4.59
CA GLN A 80 8.23 0.70 5.64
C GLN A 80 7.91 -0.70 5.15
N LEU A 81 6.86 -0.84 4.35
CA LEU A 81 6.52 -2.14 3.79
C LEU A 81 7.48 -2.56 2.69
N ALA A 82 8.02 -1.60 1.95
CA ALA A 82 9.03 -1.92 0.95
C ALA A 82 10.31 -2.42 1.62
N ALA A 83 10.67 -1.83 2.77
CA ALA A 83 11.85 -2.28 3.52
C ALA A 83 11.67 -3.71 4.00
N ARG A 84 10.43 -4.13 4.25
CA ARG A 84 10.11 -5.49 4.66
C ARG A 84 9.86 -6.41 3.46
N ARG A 85 10.03 -5.88 2.26
CA ARG A 85 9.82 -6.61 1.01
C ARG A 85 8.39 -7.07 0.79
N CYS A 86 7.45 -6.36 1.42
CA CYS A 86 6.03 -6.65 1.24
C CYS A 86 5.44 -5.88 0.05
N VAL A 87 6.05 -4.75 -0.28
CA VAL A 87 5.63 -3.92 -1.40
C VAL A 87 6.84 -3.70 -2.30
N GLU A 88 6.61 -3.77 -3.60
CA GLU A 88 7.65 -3.56 -4.60
C GLU A 88 7.28 -2.38 -5.47
N ALA A 89 8.29 -1.70 -6.01
CA ALA A 89 8.05 -0.67 -6.99
C ALA A 89 7.81 -1.34 -8.34
N GLY A 90 6.69 -1.04 -8.96
CA GLY A 90 6.42 -1.53 -10.28
C GLY A 90 7.28 -0.82 -11.30
N ASP A 91 7.44 -1.45 -12.46
CA ASP A 91 8.29 -0.90 -13.49
C ASP A 91 7.64 0.23 -14.27
N GLY A 92 6.43 0.44 -14.03
CA GLY A 92 5.72 1.54 -14.67
C GLY A 92 5.62 1.42 -16.17
#